data_2c40214e54e8d3e292e753c98fd3fbf8
#
_entry.id   2c40214e54e8d3e292e753c98fd3fbf8
#
_cell.length_a   1.000
_cell.length_b   1.000
_cell.length_c   1.000
_cell.angle_alpha   90.00
_cell.angle_beta   90.00
_cell.angle_gamma   90.00
#
_symmetry.space_group_name_H-M   'P 1'
#
loop_
_entity.id
_entity.type
_entity.pdbx_description
1 polymer ?
#
loop_
_entity_poly.entity_id
_entity_poly.type
_entity_poly.pdbx_seq_one_letter_code
_entity_poly.pdbx_strand_id
1 'polypeptide(L)'
;MIKGFKIPQTTFKVRNGDSVLDDGCSFDEGMWTTMTTDDYFKGRRVVLFSLPGAFTPTCTSTQLPSFEENYAKIKELGIDEVYCCSVNDTFVMNAWAEILKVNNVKVIPDGSGNFTRYMGMLIGKNHRGFGNRSWRYMAVINDGVVEQWWHEPGINNDGEDDDPYVETTPENMMAYLEEAK
;
A
#
# COMPACT_ATOMS: atom_id res chain seq x y z
N MET A 1 12.76 8.94 -2.46
CA MET A 1 12.86 8.28 -3.77
C MET A 1 12.75 9.33 -4.85
N ILE A 2 13.18 9.06 -6.06
CA ILE A 2 13.30 10.09 -7.10
C ILE A 2 12.29 9.78 -8.21
N LYS A 3 11.67 10.80 -8.77
CA LYS A 3 10.91 10.72 -10.03
C LYS A 3 11.77 10.03 -11.11
N GLY A 4 11.18 9.10 -11.85
CA GLY A 4 11.88 8.25 -12.81
C GLY A 4 12.47 6.96 -12.24
N PHE A 5 12.32 6.69 -10.94
CA PHE A 5 12.75 5.43 -10.34
C PHE A 5 11.88 4.28 -10.86
N LYS A 6 12.53 3.23 -11.37
CA LYS A 6 11.83 2.02 -11.80
C LYS A 6 11.50 1.16 -10.58
N ILE A 7 10.24 0.78 -10.47
CA ILE A 7 9.76 -0.08 -9.38
C ILE A 7 10.53 -1.42 -9.39
N PRO A 8 11.07 -1.86 -8.23
CA PRO A 8 11.85 -3.09 -8.16
C PRO A 8 10.98 -4.32 -8.41
N GLN A 9 11.55 -5.30 -9.08
CA GLN A 9 10.88 -6.57 -9.33
C GLN A 9 10.85 -7.41 -8.06
N THR A 10 9.67 -7.85 -7.67
CA THR A 10 9.44 -8.77 -6.56
C THR A 10 8.17 -9.58 -6.78
N THR A 11 7.93 -10.52 -5.90
CA THR A 11 6.73 -11.36 -5.91
C THR A 11 5.97 -11.25 -4.59
N PHE A 12 4.66 -11.39 -4.69
CA PHE A 12 3.74 -11.34 -3.57
C PHE A 12 2.92 -12.63 -3.54
N LYS A 13 2.74 -13.20 -2.36
CA LYS A 13 1.83 -14.33 -2.18
C LYS A 13 0.45 -13.80 -1.80
N VAL A 14 -0.50 -13.99 -2.70
CA VAL A 14 -1.88 -13.51 -2.54
C VAL A 14 -2.79 -14.72 -2.41
N ARG A 15 -3.68 -14.69 -1.44
CA ARG A 15 -4.72 -15.69 -1.31
C ARG A 15 -5.97 -15.20 -2.06
N ASN A 16 -6.44 -16.04 -2.98
CA ASN A 16 -7.72 -15.86 -3.65
C ASN A 16 -8.78 -16.58 -2.82
N GLY A 17 -9.91 -15.97 -2.61
CA GLY A 17 -11.02 -16.57 -1.90
C GLY A 17 -11.87 -15.53 -1.21
N ASP A 18 -13.10 -15.88 -0.97
CA ASP A 18 -14.05 -15.08 -0.21
C ASP A 18 -13.61 -15.01 1.26
N SER A 19 -14.37 -14.48 2.12
CA SER A 19 -14.06 -14.17 3.52
C SER A 19 -13.04 -15.10 4.20
N VAL A 20 -12.05 -14.52 4.87
CA VAL A 20 -11.08 -15.23 5.72
C VAL A 20 -11.80 -16.00 6.85
N LEU A 21 -13.03 -15.61 7.18
CA LEU A 21 -13.82 -16.19 8.27
C LEU A 21 -14.60 -17.42 7.83
N ASP A 22 -14.95 -17.56 6.55
CA ASP A 22 -15.82 -18.62 6.06
C ASP A 22 -15.08 -19.89 5.64
N ASP A 23 -13.86 -19.79 5.10
CA ASP A 23 -13.12 -20.92 4.53
C ASP A 23 -12.16 -21.63 5.47
N GLY A 24 -12.01 -21.13 6.69
CA GLY A 24 -10.96 -21.59 7.60
C GLY A 24 -9.56 -21.25 7.06
N CYS A 25 -8.54 -21.61 7.82
CA CYS A 25 -7.14 -21.39 7.43
C CYS A 25 -6.61 -22.56 6.56
N SER A 26 -7.27 -22.86 5.44
CA SER A 26 -6.79 -23.89 4.51
C SER A 26 -5.55 -23.39 3.76
N PHE A 27 -4.51 -24.25 3.70
CA PHE A 27 -3.32 -24.04 2.88
C PHE A 27 -3.40 -24.75 1.53
N ASP A 28 -4.62 -24.98 1.02
CA ASP A 28 -4.80 -25.59 -0.29
C ASP A 28 -4.11 -24.77 -1.38
N GLU A 29 -3.25 -25.40 -2.14
CA GLU A 29 -2.41 -24.74 -3.16
C GLU A 29 -3.26 -23.98 -4.20
N GLY A 30 -4.47 -24.45 -4.51
CA GLY A 30 -5.39 -23.82 -5.46
C GLY A 30 -5.91 -22.44 -5.04
N MET A 31 -5.77 -22.08 -3.77
CA MET A 31 -6.17 -20.77 -3.22
C MET A 31 -5.06 -19.71 -3.30
N TRP A 32 -3.87 -20.06 -3.72
CA TRP A 32 -2.73 -19.17 -3.74
C TRP A 32 -2.35 -18.75 -5.15
N THR A 33 -2.11 -17.45 -5.31
CA THR A 33 -1.54 -16.87 -6.53
C THR A 33 -0.24 -16.15 -6.19
N THR A 34 0.74 -16.30 -7.08
CA THR A 34 1.95 -15.50 -7.01
C THR A 34 1.80 -14.34 -7.98
N MET A 35 1.61 -13.15 -7.42
CA MET A 35 1.60 -11.89 -8.17
C MET A 35 3.01 -11.32 -8.25
N THR A 36 3.32 -10.67 -9.35
CA THR A 36 4.59 -9.97 -9.56
C THR A 36 4.37 -8.46 -9.54
N THR A 37 5.45 -7.72 -9.42
CA THR A 37 5.42 -6.25 -9.57
C THR A 37 4.80 -5.82 -10.91
N ASP A 38 5.09 -6.54 -12.00
CA ASP A 38 4.53 -6.27 -13.32
C ASP A 38 3.01 -6.46 -13.37
N ASP A 39 2.46 -7.43 -12.65
CA ASP A 39 1.01 -7.67 -12.60
C ASP A 39 0.24 -6.48 -12.00
N TYR A 40 0.88 -5.73 -11.10
CA TYR A 40 0.27 -4.54 -10.49
C TYR A 40 0.50 -3.27 -11.31
N PHE A 41 1.68 -3.07 -11.90
CA PHE A 41 2.13 -1.75 -12.35
C PHE A 41 2.37 -1.62 -13.86
N LYS A 42 2.55 -2.74 -14.58
CA LYS A 42 2.90 -2.69 -16.02
C LYS A 42 1.71 -2.26 -16.87
N GLY A 43 1.97 -1.30 -17.76
CA GLY A 43 0.96 -0.79 -18.70
C GLY A 43 -0.18 -0.02 -18.03
N ARG A 44 -0.02 0.41 -16.78
CA ARG A 44 -1.05 1.13 -16.00
C ARG A 44 -0.47 2.35 -15.32
N ARG A 45 -1.31 3.36 -15.15
CA ARG A 45 -1.02 4.52 -14.30
C ARG A 45 -1.77 4.36 -12.98
N VAL A 46 -1.06 4.09 -11.90
CA VAL A 46 -1.67 3.71 -10.62
C VAL A 46 -1.20 4.60 -9.47
N VAL A 47 -2.00 4.65 -8.42
CA VAL A 47 -1.58 5.17 -7.12
C VAL A 47 -1.22 4.00 -6.23
N LEU A 48 -0.03 4.06 -5.63
CA LEU A 48 0.41 3.17 -4.58
C LEU A 48 0.62 3.99 -3.31
N PHE A 49 -0.05 3.63 -2.22
CA PHE A 49 0.31 4.14 -0.91
C PHE A 49 0.67 2.99 0.04
N SER A 50 1.60 3.25 0.94
CA SER A 50 2.06 2.27 1.91
C SER A 50 2.06 2.88 3.31
N LEU A 51 1.87 2.01 4.30
CA LEU A 51 1.59 2.41 5.67
C LEU A 51 2.18 1.40 6.68
N PRO A 52 2.34 1.80 7.94
CA PRO A 52 2.96 0.98 8.99
C PRO A 52 2.25 -0.36 9.27
N GLY A 53 0.95 -0.46 9.04
CA GLY A 53 0.30 -1.76 9.21
C GLY A 53 -1.21 -1.74 9.24
N ALA A 54 -1.80 -2.84 8.79
CA ALA A 54 -3.22 -3.14 9.02
C ALA A 54 -3.54 -3.12 10.52
N PHE A 55 -4.74 -2.69 10.86
CA PHE A 55 -5.25 -2.57 12.24
C PHE A 55 -4.50 -1.58 13.15
N THR A 56 -3.52 -0.82 12.64
CA THR A 56 -2.90 0.26 13.41
C THR A 56 -3.77 1.53 13.35
N PRO A 57 -3.69 2.43 14.36
CA PRO A 57 -4.69 3.50 14.51
C PRO A 57 -4.88 4.39 13.29
N THR A 58 -3.89 5.17 12.89
CA THR A 58 -3.97 6.12 11.76
C THR A 58 -4.29 5.44 10.44
N CYS A 59 -3.70 4.26 10.21
CA CYS A 59 -3.90 3.47 8.98
C CYS A 59 -5.36 3.01 8.84
N THR A 60 -6.00 2.65 9.95
CA THR A 60 -7.34 2.08 10.00
C THR A 60 -8.43 3.15 10.07
N SER A 61 -8.21 4.19 10.88
CA SER A 61 -9.24 5.22 11.11
C SER A 61 -9.24 6.33 10.06
N THR A 62 -8.13 6.51 9.35
CA THR A 62 -7.97 7.70 8.50
C THR A 62 -7.42 7.36 7.11
N GLN A 63 -6.22 6.77 7.00
CA GLN A 63 -5.54 6.71 5.70
C GLN A 63 -6.25 5.82 4.69
N LEU A 64 -6.50 4.54 4.99
CA LEU A 64 -7.18 3.65 4.05
C LEU A 64 -8.61 4.13 3.73
N PRO A 65 -9.43 4.54 4.72
CA PRO A 65 -10.76 5.09 4.45
C PRO A 65 -10.74 6.32 3.55
N SER A 66 -9.80 7.25 3.73
CA SER A 66 -9.73 8.46 2.90
C SER A 66 -9.44 8.16 1.41
N PHE A 67 -8.61 7.16 1.12
CA PHE A 67 -8.39 6.71 -0.26
C PHE A 67 -9.59 5.98 -0.83
N GLU A 68 -10.28 5.18 -0.04
CA GLU A 68 -11.53 4.51 -0.45
C GLU A 68 -12.63 5.52 -0.78
N GLU A 69 -12.83 6.52 0.06
CA GLU A 69 -13.83 7.60 -0.15
C GLU A 69 -13.54 8.43 -1.40
N ASN A 70 -12.27 8.67 -1.71
CA ASN A 70 -11.84 9.45 -2.87
C ASN A 70 -11.60 8.61 -4.13
N TYR A 71 -11.80 7.29 -4.08
CA TYR A 71 -11.45 6.38 -5.18
C TYR A 71 -12.04 6.80 -6.53
N ALA A 72 -13.34 7.09 -6.58
CA ALA A 72 -14.01 7.48 -7.83
C ALA A 72 -13.39 8.76 -8.42
N LYS A 73 -13.13 9.78 -7.60
CA LYS A 73 -12.48 11.02 -8.02
C LYS A 73 -11.05 10.78 -8.52
N ILE A 74 -10.31 9.92 -7.84
CA ILE A 74 -8.95 9.53 -8.26
C ILE A 74 -8.98 8.87 -9.65
N LYS A 75 -9.95 8.00 -9.91
CA LYS A 75 -10.15 7.37 -11.22
C LYS A 75 -10.43 8.39 -12.32
N GLU A 76 -11.26 9.40 -12.06
CA GLU A 76 -11.58 10.49 -13.00
C GLU A 76 -10.35 11.36 -13.34
N LEU A 77 -9.33 11.35 -12.49
CA LEU A 77 -8.05 12.02 -12.71
C LEU A 77 -7.05 11.20 -13.55
N GLY A 78 -7.49 10.09 -14.15
CA GLY A 78 -6.69 9.29 -15.07
C GLY A 78 -5.81 8.24 -14.37
N ILE A 79 -6.24 7.75 -13.23
CA ILE A 79 -5.60 6.64 -12.51
C ILE A 79 -6.37 5.35 -12.80
N ASP A 80 -5.66 4.30 -13.18
CA ASP A 80 -6.24 2.99 -13.51
C ASP A 80 -6.57 2.17 -12.27
N GLU A 81 -5.82 2.34 -11.16
CA GLU A 81 -6.05 1.59 -9.94
C GLU A 81 -5.39 2.26 -8.72
N VAL A 82 -5.92 1.99 -7.53
CA VAL A 82 -5.37 2.45 -6.26
C VAL A 82 -5.00 1.24 -5.40
N TYR A 83 -3.74 1.18 -4.97
CA TYR A 83 -3.21 0.09 -4.17
C TYR A 83 -2.74 0.56 -2.80
N CYS A 84 -3.10 -0.21 -1.77
CA CYS A 84 -2.59 -0.08 -0.41
C CYS A 84 -1.60 -1.23 -0.14
N CYS A 85 -0.34 -0.92 0.11
CA CYS A 85 0.69 -1.91 0.44
C CYS A 85 1.06 -1.84 1.92
N SER A 86 1.26 -2.99 2.54
CA SER A 86 1.74 -3.07 3.93
C SER A 86 2.58 -4.32 4.16
N VAL A 87 3.51 -4.24 5.14
CA VAL A 87 4.28 -5.39 5.62
C VAL A 87 3.38 -6.23 6.55
N ASN A 88 2.36 -6.79 5.94
CA ASN A 88 1.42 -7.74 6.51
C ASN A 88 1.16 -8.83 5.48
N ASP A 89 0.85 -10.03 5.93
CA ASP A 89 0.49 -11.14 5.05
C ASP A 89 -0.93 -10.98 4.45
N THR A 90 -1.26 -11.87 3.52
CA THR A 90 -2.52 -11.80 2.79
C THR A 90 -3.76 -12.00 3.67
N PHE A 91 -3.67 -12.84 4.73
CA PHE A 91 -4.80 -13.06 5.63
C PHE A 91 -5.14 -11.78 6.40
N VAL A 92 -4.11 -11.13 6.94
CA VAL A 92 -4.28 -9.88 7.68
C VAL A 92 -4.81 -8.77 6.77
N MET A 93 -4.26 -8.64 5.55
CA MET A 93 -4.68 -7.60 4.61
C MET A 93 -6.12 -7.79 4.15
N ASN A 94 -6.51 -9.03 3.82
CA ASN A 94 -7.87 -9.34 3.40
C ASN A 94 -8.88 -9.11 4.54
N ALA A 95 -8.61 -9.62 5.74
CA ALA A 95 -9.48 -9.42 6.90
C ALA A 95 -9.64 -7.93 7.25
N TRP A 96 -8.55 -7.16 7.16
CA TRP A 96 -8.59 -5.73 7.42
C TRP A 96 -9.44 -4.97 6.40
N ALA A 97 -9.27 -5.27 5.11
CA ALA A 97 -10.09 -4.67 4.05
C ALA A 97 -11.58 -5.02 4.21
N GLU A 98 -11.88 -6.28 4.54
CA GLU A 98 -13.24 -6.74 4.78
C GLU A 98 -13.91 -6.02 5.96
N ILE A 99 -13.22 -5.93 7.12
CA ILE A 99 -13.73 -5.24 8.31
C ILE A 99 -13.98 -3.76 8.04
N LEU A 100 -13.12 -3.10 7.27
CA LEU A 100 -13.28 -1.71 6.89
C LEU A 100 -14.25 -1.50 5.73
N LYS A 101 -14.80 -2.58 5.15
CA LYS A 101 -15.69 -2.56 3.98
C LYS A 101 -15.06 -1.83 2.78
N VAL A 102 -13.77 -2.04 2.57
CA VAL A 102 -13.04 -1.52 1.42
C VAL A 102 -13.44 -2.32 0.18
N ASN A 103 -14.03 -1.64 -0.79
CA ASN A 103 -14.57 -2.29 -1.99
C ASN A 103 -13.79 -1.96 -3.26
N ASN A 104 -13.09 -0.83 -3.28
CA ASN A 104 -12.44 -0.28 -4.46
C ASN A 104 -10.92 -0.33 -4.36
N VAL A 105 -10.33 0.20 -3.29
CA VAL A 105 -8.88 0.14 -3.06
C VAL A 105 -8.44 -1.31 -2.90
N LYS A 106 -7.42 -1.71 -3.66
CA LYS A 106 -6.88 -3.06 -3.60
C LYS A 106 -5.68 -3.15 -2.68
N VAL A 107 -5.58 -4.24 -1.92
CA VAL A 107 -4.48 -4.44 -0.99
C VAL A 107 -3.36 -5.28 -1.60
N ILE A 108 -2.11 -4.91 -1.31
CA ILE A 108 -0.90 -5.65 -1.69
C ILE A 108 -0.24 -6.16 -0.40
N PRO A 109 -0.25 -7.47 -0.15
CA PRO A 109 0.37 -8.07 1.03
C PRO A 109 1.88 -8.24 0.82
N ASP A 110 2.70 -7.37 1.40
CA ASP A 110 4.16 -7.51 1.42
C ASP A 110 4.63 -8.19 2.71
N GLY A 111 4.08 -9.36 3.03
CA GLY A 111 4.33 -10.06 4.29
C GLY A 111 5.80 -10.34 4.58
N SER A 112 6.62 -10.52 3.55
CA SER A 112 8.08 -10.68 3.68
C SER A 112 8.83 -9.36 3.83
N GLY A 113 8.19 -8.22 3.59
CA GLY A 113 8.82 -6.89 3.60
C GLY A 113 9.84 -6.67 2.48
N ASN A 114 9.87 -7.53 1.47
CA ASN A 114 10.87 -7.45 0.40
C ASN A 114 10.64 -6.26 -0.51
N PHE A 115 9.39 -6.05 -0.93
CA PHE A 115 9.03 -4.90 -1.74
C PHE A 115 9.33 -3.60 -1.00
N THR A 116 8.87 -3.48 0.24
CA THR A 116 9.10 -2.31 1.10
C THR A 116 10.59 -2.05 1.31
N ARG A 117 11.41 -3.11 1.48
CA ARG A 117 12.87 -3.00 1.58
C ARG A 117 13.50 -2.45 0.29
N TYR A 118 13.11 -2.99 -0.86
CA TYR A 118 13.63 -2.55 -2.16
C TYR A 118 13.20 -1.13 -2.52
N MET A 119 12.03 -0.72 -2.03
CA MET A 119 11.57 0.66 -2.10
C MET A 119 12.33 1.60 -1.14
N GLY A 120 13.23 1.07 -0.30
CA GLY A 120 13.99 1.86 0.67
C GLY A 120 13.15 2.40 1.83
N MET A 121 11.99 1.79 2.10
CA MET A 121 11.00 2.29 3.06
C MET A 121 10.78 1.35 4.24
N LEU A 122 11.57 0.26 4.35
CA LEU A 122 11.50 -0.66 5.49
C LEU A 122 12.18 -0.06 6.72
N ILE A 123 11.44 0.04 7.81
CA ILE A 123 11.90 0.58 9.09
C ILE A 123 11.59 -0.37 10.24
N GLY A 124 12.34 -0.24 11.34
CA GLY A 124 12.06 -0.95 12.59
C GLY A 124 11.10 -0.16 13.48
N LYS A 125 9.95 -0.74 13.83
CA LYS A 125 8.99 -0.19 14.82
C LYS A 125 8.94 -1.05 16.08
N ASN A 126 10.10 -1.50 16.56
CA ASN A 126 10.23 -2.36 17.73
C ASN A 126 9.74 -1.70 19.02
N HIS A 127 9.89 -0.39 19.16
CA HIS A 127 9.38 0.41 20.28
C HIS A 127 7.86 0.32 20.46
N ARG A 128 7.12 -0.02 19.38
CA ARG A 128 5.66 -0.27 19.40
C ARG A 128 5.30 -1.76 19.35
N GLY A 129 6.31 -2.65 19.36
CA GLY A 129 6.10 -4.09 19.23
C GLY A 129 5.66 -4.54 17.83
N PHE A 130 5.81 -3.70 16.80
CA PHE A 130 5.36 -4.03 15.44
C PHE A 130 6.38 -4.80 14.61
N GLY A 131 7.66 -4.80 15.02
CA GLY A 131 8.75 -5.32 14.20
C GLY A 131 9.03 -4.43 12.98
N ASN A 132 9.47 -5.05 11.89
CA ASN A 132 9.74 -4.31 10.64
C ASN A 132 8.44 -3.94 9.93
N ARG A 133 8.32 -2.68 9.53
CA ARG A 133 7.16 -2.10 8.87
C ARG A 133 7.56 -1.17 7.74
N SER A 134 6.60 -0.77 6.93
CA SER A 134 6.80 0.31 5.97
C SER A 134 6.77 1.67 6.69
N TRP A 135 7.69 2.56 6.30
CA TRP A 135 7.43 3.98 6.47
C TRP A 135 6.26 4.40 5.60
N ARG A 136 5.56 5.46 5.98
CA ARG A 136 4.40 5.94 5.24
C ARG A 136 4.86 6.71 4.01
N TYR A 137 4.45 6.24 2.82
CA TYR A 137 4.73 6.87 1.55
C TYR A 137 3.58 6.69 0.56
N MET A 138 3.62 7.48 -0.50
CA MET A 138 2.68 7.40 -1.60
C MET A 138 3.41 7.71 -2.92
N ALA A 139 2.98 7.08 -4.01
CA ALA A 139 3.53 7.31 -5.34
C ALA A 139 2.43 7.25 -6.40
N VAL A 140 2.56 8.09 -7.43
CA VAL A 140 1.96 7.85 -8.74
C VAL A 140 2.98 7.09 -9.57
N ILE A 141 2.57 5.95 -10.10
CA ILE A 141 3.42 5.04 -10.88
C ILE A 141 2.78 4.90 -12.26
N ASN A 142 3.57 5.12 -13.30
CA ASN A 142 3.14 4.97 -14.69
C ASN A 142 4.01 3.92 -15.37
N ASP A 143 3.40 2.83 -15.81
CA ASP A 143 4.07 1.69 -16.46
C ASP A 143 5.33 1.21 -15.68
N GLY A 144 5.18 1.05 -14.37
CA GLY A 144 6.27 0.59 -13.49
C GLY A 144 7.36 1.62 -13.19
N VAL A 145 7.14 2.89 -13.53
CA VAL A 145 8.08 3.99 -13.26
C VAL A 145 7.41 5.03 -12.36
N VAL A 146 8.10 5.46 -11.30
CA VAL A 146 7.61 6.50 -10.40
C VAL A 146 7.50 7.83 -11.15
N GLU A 147 6.27 8.33 -11.28
CA GLU A 147 5.95 9.62 -11.87
C GLU A 147 6.04 10.73 -10.82
N GLN A 148 5.51 10.48 -9.60
CA GLN A 148 5.58 11.38 -8.47
C GLN A 148 5.65 10.59 -7.15
N TRP A 149 6.26 11.19 -6.13
CA TRP A 149 6.55 10.55 -4.84
C TRP A 149 6.35 11.49 -3.68
N TRP A 150 5.70 10.98 -2.62
CA TRP A 150 5.57 11.62 -1.31
C TRP A 150 5.95 10.62 -0.22
N HIS A 151 6.47 11.09 0.86
CA HIS A 151 6.67 10.31 2.08
C HIS A 151 6.61 11.23 3.27
N GLU A 152 6.19 10.71 4.39
CA GLU A 152 6.15 11.50 5.62
C GLU A 152 7.56 11.88 6.07
N PRO A 153 7.74 13.08 6.66
CA PRO A 153 9.03 13.51 7.18
C PRO A 153 9.48 12.66 8.37
N GLY A 154 10.79 12.73 8.69
CA GLY A 154 11.33 12.11 9.91
C GLY A 154 11.54 10.61 9.85
N ILE A 155 11.66 10.02 8.66
CA ILE A 155 11.96 8.58 8.53
C ILE A 155 13.17 8.19 9.38
N ASN A 156 13.00 7.26 10.29
CA ASN A 156 14.03 6.76 11.18
C ASN A 156 13.75 5.33 11.65
N ASN A 157 14.74 4.70 12.31
CA ASN A 157 14.64 3.41 12.98
C ASN A 157 14.74 3.50 14.51
N ASP A 158 14.78 4.71 15.05
CA ASP A 158 15.05 4.99 16.46
C ASP A 158 13.76 4.98 17.29
N GLY A 159 12.60 4.98 16.62
CA GLY A 159 11.30 4.94 17.26
C GLY A 159 10.81 6.32 17.73
N GLU A 160 11.47 7.36 17.29
CA GLU A 160 11.11 8.76 17.61
C GLU A 160 10.23 9.34 16.51
N ASP A 161 9.09 8.70 16.25
CA ASP A 161 8.10 9.21 15.30
C ASP A 161 6.71 9.24 15.93
N ASP A 162 5.97 10.27 15.59
CA ASP A 162 4.58 10.49 16.00
C ASP A 162 3.57 9.90 15.00
N ASP A 163 4.02 8.95 14.14
CA ASP A 163 3.23 8.35 13.07
C ASP A 163 2.57 9.40 12.17
N PRO A 164 3.35 10.30 11.55
CA PRO A 164 2.83 11.45 10.82
C PRO A 164 1.96 11.03 9.62
N TYR A 165 0.93 11.83 9.34
CA TYR A 165 0.06 11.69 8.17
C TYR A 165 -0.35 13.08 7.67
N VAL A 166 0.52 13.70 6.89
CA VAL A 166 0.39 15.06 6.37
C VAL A 166 0.67 15.14 4.88
N GLU A 167 1.75 14.47 4.44
CA GLU A 167 2.21 14.53 3.05
C GLU A 167 1.55 13.50 2.15
N THR A 168 1.20 12.33 2.68
CA THR A 168 0.73 11.16 1.91
C THR A 168 -0.79 11.05 1.87
N THR A 169 -1.47 12.18 1.84
CA THR A 169 -2.93 12.27 1.79
C THR A 169 -3.46 12.21 0.35
N PRO A 170 -4.70 11.72 0.13
CA PRO A 170 -5.29 11.73 -1.21
C PRO A 170 -5.45 13.15 -1.77
N GLU A 171 -5.63 14.17 -0.93
CA GLU A 171 -5.75 15.57 -1.35
C GLU A 171 -4.46 16.06 -2.02
N ASN A 172 -3.31 15.81 -1.41
CA ASN A 172 -2.01 16.21 -1.97
C ASN A 172 -1.76 15.52 -3.32
N MET A 173 -2.12 14.25 -3.45
CA MET A 173 -2.00 13.50 -4.69
C MET A 173 -2.96 14.02 -5.76
N MET A 174 -4.23 14.26 -5.41
CA MET A 174 -5.22 14.77 -6.35
C MET A 174 -4.86 16.18 -6.86
N ALA A 175 -4.33 17.05 -6.00
CA ALA A 175 -3.84 18.36 -6.41
C ALA A 175 -2.75 18.24 -7.50
N TYR A 176 -1.78 17.33 -7.30
CA TYR A 176 -0.78 17.03 -8.32
C TYR A 176 -1.39 16.51 -9.63
N LEU A 177 -2.36 15.59 -9.54
CA LEU A 177 -3.00 15.01 -10.74
C LEU A 177 -3.83 16.04 -11.52
N GLU A 178 -4.43 17.01 -10.85
CA GLU A 178 -5.17 18.12 -11.46
C GLU A 178 -4.23 19.08 -12.22
N GLU A 179 -3.03 19.34 -11.68
CA GLU A 179 -2.00 20.18 -12.32
C GLU A 179 -1.31 19.48 -13.49
N ALA A 180 -1.27 18.15 -13.50
CA ALA A 180 -0.58 17.36 -14.53
C ALA A 180 -1.45 17.00 -15.74
N LYS A 181 -2.69 17.50 -15.78
CA LYS A 181 -3.60 17.37 -16.95
C LYS A 181 -3.22 18.39 -18.02
#